data_90bc6fc11c0430e5ea583e63575cdfa6
#
_entry.id   90bc6fc11c0430e5ea583e63575cdfa6
#
_cell.length_a   1.000
_cell.length_b   1.000
_cell.length_c   1.000
_cell.angle_alpha   90.00
_cell.angle_beta   90.00
_cell.angle_gamma   90.00
#
_symmetry.space_group_name_H-M   'P 1'
#
loop_
_entity.id
_entity.type
_entity.pdbx_description
1 polymer ?
#
loop_
_entity_poly.entity_id
_entity_poly.type
_entity_poly.pdbx_seq_one_letter_code
_entity_poly.pdbx_strand_id
1 'polypeptide(L)'
;MKKKAFQNGTLKSKAYFMDGDVKQEVEEAVYEGTTPLSAENLNGMQDNIEEEINSHIEHKHFLKLTADVAKGGIITLPCYYKVGTHCLDVYYMGELLILSSDDAGSDGHYREVGEANAVSNKIKLTTDWAAEANEYFEFIVRGEYSNA
;
A
#
# COMPACT_ATOMS: atom_id res chain seq x y z
N MET A 1 1.15 6.23 -12.38
CA MET A 1 0.96 5.62 -13.74
C MET A 1 -0.41 6.03 -14.29
N LYS A 2 -0.54 6.44 -15.55
CA LYS A 2 -1.88 6.75 -16.12
C LYS A 2 -2.56 5.44 -16.46
N LYS A 3 -3.68 5.13 -15.81
CA LYS A 3 -4.53 3.98 -16.14
C LYS A 3 -5.03 4.10 -17.58
N LYS A 4 -4.85 3.03 -18.36
CA LYS A 4 -5.55 2.87 -19.64
C LYS A 4 -6.82 2.06 -19.38
N ALA A 5 -7.96 2.71 -19.47
CA ALA A 5 -9.24 1.99 -19.43
C ALA A 5 -9.36 1.10 -20.68
N PHE A 6 -9.59 -0.18 -20.46
CA PHE A 6 -9.97 -1.10 -21.53
C PHE A 6 -11.48 -0.97 -21.79
N GLN A 7 -11.83 -1.02 -23.05
CA GLN A 7 -13.23 -0.98 -23.45
C GLN A 7 -13.56 -2.25 -24.23
N ASN A 8 -14.75 -2.79 -24.02
CA ASN A 8 -15.25 -3.87 -24.85
C ASN A 8 -15.46 -3.32 -26.26
N GLY A 9 -14.57 -3.69 -27.17
CA GLY A 9 -14.67 -3.31 -28.56
C GLY A 9 -15.52 -4.31 -29.33
N THR A 10 -16.43 -3.81 -30.18
CA THR A 10 -17.01 -4.65 -31.22
C THR A 10 -15.98 -4.82 -32.32
N LEU A 11 -15.61 -6.03 -32.68
CA LEU A 11 -14.75 -6.30 -33.83
C LEU A 11 -15.40 -5.68 -35.08
N LYS A 12 -14.76 -4.63 -35.62
CA LYS A 12 -15.28 -3.92 -36.79
C LYS A 12 -14.92 -4.61 -38.12
N SER A 13 -14.11 -5.67 -38.05
CA SER A 13 -13.71 -6.42 -39.24
C SER A 13 -13.81 -7.92 -39.00
N LYS A 14 -14.39 -8.62 -39.96
CA LYS A 14 -14.41 -10.09 -39.94
C LYS A 14 -13.04 -10.61 -40.37
N ALA A 15 -12.55 -11.63 -39.65
CA ALA A 15 -11.36 -12.33 -40.05
C ALA A 15 -11.70 -13.36 -41.15
N TYR A 16 -10.79 -13.55 -42.07
CA TYR A 16 -10.91 -14.51 -43.17
C TYR A 16 -9.61 -15.30 -43.27
N PHE A 17 -9.71 -16.55 -43.69
CA PHE A 17 -8.56 -17.32 -44.11
C PHE A 17 -8.76 -17.81 -45.55
N MET A 18 -7.67 -18.10 -46.23
CA MET A 18 -7.69 -18.61 -47.61
C MET A 18 -7.44 -20.12 -47.56
N ASP A 19 -8.38 -20.87 -48.12
CA ASP A 19 -8.24 -22.30 -48.36
C ASP A 19 -8.23 -22.47 -49.90
N GLY A 20 -7.01 -22.56 -50.44
CA GLY A 20 -6.82 -22.43 -51.88
C GLY A 20 -7.22 -21.04 -52.38
N ASP A 21 -8.09 -20.97 -53.35
CA ASP A 21 -8.63 -19.72 -53.92
C ASP A 21 -9.94 -19.27 -53.24
N VAL A 22 -10.40 -20.01 -52.24
CA VAL A 22 -11.71 -19.74 -51.56
C VAL A 22 -11.42 -18.97 -50.28
N LYS A 23 -12.00 -17.75 -50.21
CA LYS A 23 -12.01 -16.96 -49.00
C LYS A 23 -13.09 -17.46 -48.05
N GLN A 24 -12.67 -18.00 -46.89
CA GLN A 24 -13.62 -18.45 -45.88
C GLN A 24 -13.63 -17.45 -44.70
N GLU A 25 -14.83 -17.10 -44.27
CA GLU A 25 -15.03 -16.29 -43.09
C GLU A 25 -14.76 -17.16 -41.85
N VAL A 26 -13.89 -16.72 -40.98
CA VAL A 26 -13.69 -17.36 -39.69
C VAL A 26 -14.88 -16.96 -38.82
N GLU A 27 -15.74 -17.92 -38.49
CA GLU A 27 -16.76 -17.71 -37.46
C GLU A 27 -16.04 -17.34 -36.16
N GLU A 28 -16.45 -16.20 -35.58
CA GLU A 28 -15.99 -15.84 -34.25
C GLU A 28 -16.29 -16.99 -33.30
N ALA A 29 -15.26 -17.52 -32.66
CA ALA A 29 -15.47 -18.43 -31.57
C ALA A 29 -16.22 -17.69 -30.48
N VAL A 30 -17.55 -17.86 -30.45
CA VAL A 30 -18.37 -17.34 -29.37
C VAL A 30 -18.06 -18.20 -28.15
N TYR A 31 -17.21 -17.67 -27.29
CA TYR A 31 -17.01 -18.25 -25.98
C TYR A 31 -18.28 -18.01 -25.16
N GLU A 32 -19.18 -19.00 -25.13
CA GLU A 32 -20.27 -19.03 -24.16
C GLU A 32 -19.66 -19.20 -22.76
N GLY A 33 -19.55 -18.11 -22.04
CA GLY A 33 -18.98 -18.04 -20.70
C GLY A 33 -18.40 -16.66 -20.44
N THR A 34 -18.06 -16.39 -19.20
CA THR A 34 -17.35 -15.15 -18.83
C THR A 34 -16.05 -15.07 -19.63
N THR A 35 -16.01 -14.20 -20.62
CA THR A 35 -14.83 -14.01 -21.48
C THR A 35 -13.70 -13.54 -20.59
N PRO A 36 -12.61 -14.30 -20.43
CA PRO A 36 -11.51 -13.91 -19.52
C PRO A 36 -10.84 -12.59 -19.93
N LEU A 37 -11.11 -12.11 -21.12
CA LEU A 37 -10.57 -10.87 -21.70
C LEU A 37 -11.61 -9.75 -21.82
N SER A 38 -12.70 -9.77 -21.04
CA SER A 38 -13.63 -8.62 -21.01
C SER A 38 -12.90 -7.37 -20.51
N ALA A 39 -13.36 -6.18 -20.93
CA ALA A 39 -12.79 -4.92 -20.46
C ALA A 39 -12.85 -4.80 -18.92
N GLU A 40 -13.91 -5.31 -18.31
CA GLU A 40 -14.09 -5.32 -16.86
C GLU A 40 -13.02 -6.21 -16.17
N ASN A 41 -12.79 -7.41 -16.69
CA ASN A 41 -11.75 -8.30 -16.14
C ASN A 41 -10.36 -7.71 -16.31
N LEU A 42 -10.05 -7.11 -17.47
CA LEU A 42 -8.75 -6.47 -17.70
C LEU A 42 -8.54 -5.25 -16.81
N ASN A 43 -9.56 -4.43 -16.60
CA ASN A 43 -9.51 -3.30 -15.68
C ASN A 43 -9.34 -3.78 -14.22
N GLY A 44 -10.08 -4.81 -13.81
CA GLY A 44 -9.92 -5.41 -12.49
C GLY A 44 -8.53 -6.00 -12.26
N MET A 45 -7.93 -6.66 -13.26
CA MET A 45 -6.54 -7.13 -13.17
C MET A 45 -5.55 -5.98 -13.06
N GLN A 46 -5.76 -4.89 -13.80
CA GLN A 46 -4.91 -3.70 -13.71
C GLN A 46 -5.01 -3.06 -12.32
N ASP A 47 -6.20 -2.92 -11.78
CA ASP A 47 -6.41 -2.36 -10.44
C ASP A 47 -5.73 -3.21 -9.37
N ASN A 48 -5.86 -4.55 -9.45
CA ASN A 48 -5.19 -5.47 -8.52
C ASN A 48 -3.66 -5.37 -8.62
N ILE A 49 -3.10 -5.26 -9.83
CA ILE A 49 -1.65 -5.10 -10.03
C ILE A 49 -1.17 -3.76 -9.45
N GLU A 50 -1.92 -2.68 -9.64
CA GLU A 50 -1.57 -1.38 -9.07
C GLU A 50 -1.62 -1.41 -7.53
N GLU A 51 -2.62 -2.05 -6.95
CA GLU A 51 -2.72 -2.23 -5.49
C GLU A 51 -1.56 -3.05 -4.94
N GLU A 52 -1.21 -4.16 -5.60
CA GLU A 52 -0.07 -5.00 -5.24
C GLU A 52 1.24 -4.21 -5.30
N ILE A 53 1.49 -3.51 -6.41
CA ILE A 53 2.69 -2.68 -6.56
C ILE A 53 2.76 -1.61 -5.47
N ASN A 54 1.67 -0.89 -5.22
CA ASN A 54 1.64 0.18 -4.23
C ASN A 54 1.86 -0.35 -2.82
N SER A 55 1.39 -1.57 -2.51
CA SER A 55 1.60 -2.19 -1.19
C SER A 55 3.07 -2.51 -0.89
N HIS A 56 3.89 -2.66 -1.93
CA HIS A 56 5.33 -2.96 -1.82
C HIS A 56 6.23 -1.72 -1.94
N ILE A 57 5.69 -0.55 -2.29
CA ILE A 57 6.48 0.68 -2.34
C ILE A 57 6.78 1.14 -0.93
N GLU A 58 8.07 1.34 -0.64
CA GLU A 58 8.54 1.89 0.63
C GLU A 58 8.72 3.40 0.51
N HIS A 59 8.11 4.13 1.44
CA HIS A 59 8.25 5.58 1.57
C HIS A 59 9.00 5.91 2.84
N LYS A 60 10.10 6.66 2.71
CA LYS A 60 10.92 7.09 3.83
C LYS A 60 10.56 8.50 4.26
N HIS A 61 10.37 8.68 5.56
CA HIS A 61 10.08 9.96 6.16
C HIS A 61 10.99 10.20 7.36
N PHE A 62 11.36 11.45 7.59
CA PHE A 62 12.22 11.84 8.70
C PHE A 62 11.50 12.87 9.58
N LEU A 63 11.66 12.72 10.88
CA LEU A 63 11.18 13.67 11.87
C LEU A 63 12.32 14.01 12.83
N LYS A 64 12.64 15.30 12.92
CA LYS A 64 13.49 15.83 13.98
C LYS A 64 12.62 16.30 15.13
N LEU A 65 12.85 15.81 16.33
CA LEU A 65 12.12 16.24 17.51
C LEU A 65 12.42 17.69 17.87
N THR A 66 11.39 18.43 18.22
CA THR A 66 11.51 19.83 18.72
C THR A 66 11.48 19.93 20.24
N ALA A 67 11.06 18.86 20.91
CA ALA A 67 10.99 18.74 22.36
C ALA A 67 11.16 17.26 22.76
N ASP A 68 11.51 17.03 24.02
CA ASP A 68 11.65 15.70 24.60
C ASP A 68 10.29 14.98 24.62
N VAL A 69 10.33 13.68 24.35
CA VAL A 69 9.16 12.80 24.43
C VAL A 69 9.44 11.66 25.38
N ALA A 70 8.80 11.70 26.55
CA ALA A 70 8.93 10.69 27.57
C ALA A 70 8.05 9.45 27.27
N LYS A 71 8.23 8.37 28.07
CA LYS A 71 7.36 7.20 28.07
C LYS A 71 5.89 7.60 28.12
N GLY A 72 5.07 7.00 27.26
CA GLY A 72 3.65 7.32 27.09
C GLY A 72 3.38 8.54 26.22
N GLY A 73 4.41 9.28 25.82
CA GLY A 73 4.28 10.42 24.93
C GLY A 73 3.88 10.00 23.51
N ILE A 74 3.10 10.88 22.86
CA ILE A 74 2.63 10.68 21.48
C ILE A 74 3.53 11.44 20.53
N ILE A 75 4.01 10.75 19.50
CA ILE A 75 4.75 11.35 18.38
C ILE A 75 3.81 11.40 17.18
N THR A 76 3.65 12.60 16.60
CA THR A 76 2.91 12.78 15.35
C THR A 76 3.91 12.65 14.19
N LEU A 77 3.66 11.69 13.31
CA LEU A 77 4.49 11.37 12.16
C LEU A 77 4.21 12.32 10.99
N PRO A 78 5.20 12.58 10.12
CA PRO A 78 5.01 13.30 8.87
C PRO A 78 4.36 12.47 7.77
N CYS A 79 3.95 11.25 8.07
CA CYS A 79 3.34 10.28 7.17
C CYS A 79 2.15 9.59 7.83
N TYR A 80 1.36 8.91 7.00
CA TYR A 80 0.22 8.11 7.45
C TYR A 80 0.50 6.64 7.22
N TYR A 81 -0.04 5.79 8.08
CA TYR A 81 0.09 4.33 8.00
C TYR A 81 -1.22 3.66 8.43
N LYS A 82 -1.36 2.38 8.12
CA LYS A 82 -2.55 1.59 8.51
C LYS A 82 -2.26 0.76 9.75
N VAL A 83 -2.97 1.06 10.84
CA VAL A 83 -2.76 0.44 12.16
C VAL A 83 -2.97 -1.08 12.13
N GLY A 84 -2.04 -1.82 12.72
CA GLY A 84 -2.12 -3.28 12.88
C GLY A 84 -1.80 -4.08 11.61
N THR A 85 -1.30 -3.45 10.57
CA THR A 85 -0.95 -4.13 9.30
C THR A 85 0.55 -4.38 9.12
N HIS A 86 1.37 -4.01 10.10
CA HIS A 86 2.84 -4.11 10.05
C HIS A 86 3.45 -3.38 8.83
N CYS A 87 2.80 -2.32 8.35
CA CYS A 87 3.29 -1.52 7.24
C CYS A 87 4.23 -0.39 7.67
N LEU A 88 4.43 -0.17 8.96
CA LEU A 88 5.27 0.88 9.53
C LEU A 88 6.49 0.29 10.24
N ASP A 89 7.69 0.66 9.80
CA ASP A 89 8.91 0.47 10.56
C ASP A 89 9.36 1.81 11.13
N VAL A 90 9.78 1.82 12.39
CA VAL A 90 10.21 3.02 13.11
C VAL A 90 11.66 2.86 13.51
N TYR A 91 12.50 3.82 13.14
CA TYR A 91 13.90 3.89 13.57
C TYR A 91 14.11 5.14 14.42
N TYR A 92 14.90 4.99 15.47
CA TYR A 92 15.34 6.09 16.30
C TYR A 92 16.87 6.13 16.31
N MET A 93 17.44 7.24 15.89
CA MET A 93 18.88 7.42 15.75
C MET A 93 19.58 6.29 14.97
N GLY A 94 18.86 5.69 13.99
CA GLY A 94 19.34 4.59 13.17
C GLY A 94 19.09 3.19 13.72
N GLU A 95 18.55 3.05 14.92
CA GLU A 95 18.19 1.77 15.53
C GLU A 95 16.71 1.46 15.30
N LEU A 96 16.40 0.25 14.82
CA LEU A 96 15.03 -0.21 14.62
C LEU A 96 14.32 -0.37 15.97
N LEU A 97 13.21 0.31 16.13
CA LEU A 97 12.33 0.15 17.28
C LEU A 97 11.36 -1.01 17.08
N ILE A 98 11.11 -1.75 18.15
CA ILE A 98 10.19 -2.90 18.14
C ILE A 98 8.79 -2.41 18.51
N LEU A 99 7.79 -2.84 17.72
CA LEU A 99 6.38 -2.62 18.04
C LEU A 99 6.02 -3.41 19.31
N SER A 100 5.49 -2.73 20.32
CA SER A 100 5.06 -3.36 21.57
C SER A 100 3.64 -3.91 21.46
N SER A 101 3.40 -5.05 22.06
CA SER A 101 2.05 -5.64 22.15
C SER A 101 1.18 -4.96 23.20
N ASP A 102 1.79 -4.29 24.19
CA ASP A 102 1.09 -3.64 25.30
C ASP A 102 1.53 -2.18 25.54
N ASP A 103 0.75 -1.46 26.34
CA ASP A 103 1.03 -0.07 26.71
C ASP A 103 2.14 0.07 27.76
N ALA A 104 2.52 -1.01 28.41
CA ALA A 104 3.59 -1.02 29.40
C ALA A 104 4.97 -1.04 28.74
N GLY A 105 5.05 -1.47 27.46
CA GLY A 105 6.31 -1.58 26.74
C GLY A 105 7.16 -2.76 27.21
N SER A 106 6.50 -3.83 27.68
CA SER A 106 7.21 -4.99 28.21
C SER A 106 8.01 -5.76 27.14
N ASP A 107 7.60 -5.64 25.88
CA ASP A 107 8.13 -6.38 24.74
C ASP A 107 8.53 -5.50 23.55
N GLY A 108 8.45 -4.18 23.68
CA GLY A 108 8.73 -3.27 22.56
C GLY A 108 8.97 -1.83 23.00
N HIS A 109 9.18 -0.97 22.00
CA HIS A 109 9.63 0.41 22.17
C HIS A 109 8.54 1.43 21.82
N TYR A 110 7.57 1.05 20.99
CA TYR A 110 6.47 1.92 20.59
C TYR A 110 5.18 1.15 20.34
N ARG A 111 4.07 1.84 20.35
CA ARG A 111 2.77 1.33 19.90
C ARG A 111 2.19 2.22 18.82
N GLU A 112 1.50 1.59 17.90
CA GLU A 112 0.63 2.27 16.96
C GLU A 112 -0.59 2.85 17.69
N VAL A 113 -1.04 4.04 17.29
CA VAL A 113 -2.18 4.74 17.91
C VAL A 113 -3.35 4.78 16.94
N GLY A 114 -4.44 4.14 17.29
CA GLY A 114 -5.67 4.06 16.52
C GLY A 114 -6.34 2.69 16.59
N GLU A 115 -7.48 2.57 15.95
CA GLU A 115 -8.17 1.29 15.80
C GLU A 115 -7.52 0.44 14.70
N ALA A 116 -7.61 -0.88 14.81
CA ALA A 116 -7.08 -1.79 13.81
C ALA A 116 -7.65 -1.48 12.40
N ASN A 117 -6.80 -1.47 11.41
CA ASN A 117 -7.10 -1.09 10.03
C ASN A 117 -7.47 0.38 9.78
N ALA A 118 -7.49 1.24 10.80
CA ALA A 118 -7.64 2.67 10.62
C ALA A 118 -6.34 3.32 10.12
N VAL A 119 -6.45 4.42 9.40
CA VAL A 119 -5.31 5.26 9.01
C VAL A 119 -4.93 6.16 10.18
N SER A 120 -3.65 6.17 10.53
CA SER A 120 -3.10 6.97 11.62
C SER A 120 -1.78 7.62 11.21
N ASN A 121 -1.43 8.70 11.89
CA ASN A 121 -0.13 9.34 11.83
C ASN A 121 0.49 9.52 13.21
N LYS A 122 0.14 8.66 14.17
CA LYS A 122 0.59 8.78 15.55
C LYS A 122 1.13 7.47 16.07
N ILE A 123 2.23 7.55 16.81
CA ILE A 123 2.75 6.45 17.63
C ILE A 123 2.89 6.93 19.07
N LYS A 124 2.89 5.97 20.00
CA LYS A 124 3.11 6.20 21.43
C LYS A 124 4.42 5.52 21.83
N LEU A 125 5.32 6.23 22.48
CA LEU A 125 6.54 5.62 23.04
C LEU A 125 6.18 4.79 24.29
N THR A 126 6.74 3.59 24.35
CA THR A 126 6.59 2.67 25.49
C THR A 126 7.91 2.40 26.20
N THR A 127 9.02 2.98 25.71
CA THR A 127 10.37 2.85 26.27
C THR A 127 10.51 3.50 27.63
N ASP A 128 11.44 3.02 28.46
CA ASP A 128 11.79 3.65 29.73
C ASP A 128 12.77 4.84 29.57
N TRP A 129 13.31 5.02 28.38
CA TRP A 129 14.11 6.19 28.00
C TRP A 129 13.24 7.24 27.29
N ALA A 130 13.57 8.50 27.44
CA ALA A 130 12.94 9.59 26.70
C ALA A 130 13.71 9.83 25.39
N ALA A 131 12.97 10.12 24.32
CA ALA A 131 13.56 10.66 23.10
C ALA A 131 13.78 12.16 23.29
N GLU A 132 15.00 12.64 23.06
CA GLU A 132 15.40 14.02 23.38
C GLU A 132 15.16 14.98 22.21
N ALA A 133 15.02 16.25 22.52
CA ALA A 133 14.93 17.31 21.51
C ALA A 133 16.17 17.30 20.60
N ASN A 134 15.95 17.53 19.32
CA ASN A 134 16.94 17.47 18.23
C ASN A 134 17.36 16.09 17.76
N GLU A 135 16.90 15.01 18.36
CA GLU A 135 17.09 13.65 17.88
C GLU A 135 16.15 13.32 16.74
N TYR A 136 16.43 12.23 16.01
CA TYR A 136 15.76 11.91 14.76
C TYR A 136 15.04 10.59 14.84
N PHE A 137 13.83 10.61 14.28
CA PHE A 137 13.10 9.40 13.87
C PHE A 137 13.14 9.27 12.35
N GLU A 138 13.29 8.05 11.87
CA GLU A 138 13.03 7.66 10.49
C GLU A 138 11.86 6.69 10.48
N PHE A 139 10.95 6.89 9.55
CA PHE A 139 9.78 6.04 9.35
C PHE A 139 9.81 5.48 7.94
N ILE A 140 9.65 4.17 7.83
CA ILE A 140 9.48 3.50 6.55
C ILE A 140 8.05 2.98 6.52
N VAL A 141 7.25 3.47 5.57
CA VAL A 141 5.85 3.06 5.39
C VAL A 141 5.74 2.29 4.08
N ARG A 142 5.14 1.10 4.12
CA ARG A 142 4.81 0.31 2.94
C ARG A 142 3.39 0.62 2.51
N GLY A 143 3.25 1.10 1.26
CA GLY A 143 1.98 1.54 0.69
C GLY A 143 1.74 3.05 0.81
N GLU A 144 0.76 3.54 0.09
CA GLU A 144 0.32 4.94 0.15
C GLU A 144 -0.96 5.04 0.98
N TYR A 145 -0.90 5.79 2.08
CA TYR A 145 -2.06 6.06 2.93
C TYR A 145 -2.31 7.55 2.98
N SER A 146 -3.54 7.94 2.71
CA SER A 146 -3.98 9.32 2.87
C SER A 146 -4.75 9.49 4.17
N ASN A 147 -4.76 10.71 4.67
CA ASN A 147 -5.68 11.10 5.74
C ASN A 147 -7.10 10.91 5.22
N ALA A 148 -7.87 10.06 5.87
CA ALA A 148 -9.26 9.81 5.51
C ALA A 148 -10.15 11.02 5.86
#